data_3384af4eeae7701da7e0688dd23423e7
#
_entry.id   3384af4eeae7701da7e0688dd23423e7
#
_cell.length_a   1.000
_cell.length_b   1.000
_cell.length_c   1.000
_cell.angle_alpha   90.00
_cell.angle_beta   90.00
_cell.angle_gamma   90.00
#
_symmetry.space_group_name_H-M   'P 1'
#
loop_
_entity.id
_entity.type
_entity.pdbx_description
1 polymer ?
#
loop_
_entity_poly.entity_id
_entity_poly.type
_entity_poly.pdbx_seq_one_letter_code
_entity_poly.pdbx_strand_id
1 'polypeptide(L)'
;MKYQGKPPFYNVEIVGVEKNINLNNGLYNINTDKTIYEIEKTDVIVIPLLCSDFPKAISKNEKYKEWIIAQYHNNAEIICLCVGSFFLASTGLLKDKQCVVHWAAKNEFKTMFPDIKIIDDTIITDEKGIYTCGGGFSYLNLLLYIIEKHLGREISILASKMFEIDIERKSQNPFVIFMGQKQHGDEVVLKAQGFIENNPTATFTVDEICEKFGVGRRTFERRFKKHTANSIVEYIQRVKVEFAKKHLETGRKTVNEIIYEAGYNDIDAFRKVFKKFTDLSPIDYRKKYAV
;
A
#
# COMPACT_ATOMS: atom_id res chain seq x y z
N MET A 1 -2.54 27.51 -12.26
CA MET A 1 -3.55 27.80 -13.32
C MET A 1 -4.66 28.66 -12.72
N LYS A 2 -5.02 29.78 -13.34
CA LYS A 2 -6.16 30.60 -12.87
C LYS A 2 -7.46 29.99 -13.37
N TYR A 3 -8.31 29.57 -12.47
CA TYR A 3 -9.65 29.10 -12.83
C TYR A 3 -10.63 30.28 -12.78
N GLN A 4 -11.33 30.54 -13.87
CA GLN A 4 -12.28 31.64 -14.02
C GLN A 4 -11.72 33.03 -13.61
N GLY A 5 -10.44 33.30 -13.87
CA GLY A 5 -9.81 34.57 -13.54
C GLY A 5 -9.45 34.78 -12.07
N LYS A 6 -9.78 33.82 -11.17
CA LYS A 6 -9.42 33.89 -9.75
C LYS A 6 -7.94 33.50 -9.55
N PRO A 7 -7.27 34.05 -8.51
CA PRO A 7 -5.91 33.61 -8.17
C PRO A 7 -5.88 32.12 -7.81
N PRO A 8 -4.73 31.44 -7.94
CA PRO A 8 -4.60 30.06 -7.48
C PRO A 8 -4.85 29.99 -5.97
N PHE A 9 -5.55 28.94 -5.54
CA PHE A 9 -5.83 28.72 -4.12
C PHE A 9 -4.58 28.26 -3.35
N TYR A 10 -3.75 27.44 -4.00
CA TYR A 10 -2.48 26.98 -3.42
C TYR A 10 -1.31 27.78 -4.01
N ASN A 11 -0.41 28.22 -3.11
CA ASN A 11 0.94 28.61 -3.48
C ASN A 11 1.84 27.41 -3.21
N VAL A 12 2.40 26.80 -4.27
CA VAL A 12 3.20 25.57 -4.16
C VAL A 12 4.66 25.95 -4.32
N GLU A 13 5.48 25.57 -3.33
CA GLU A 13 6.92 25.82 -3.30
C GLU A 13 7.67 24.49 -3.14
N ILE A 14 8.74 24.33 -3.90
CA ILE A 14 9.67 23.20 -3.73
C ILE A 14 10.66 23.58 -2.63
N VAL A 15 10.67 22.77 -1.56
CA VAL A 15 11.45 23.06 -0.36
C VAL A 15 12.54 22.02 -0.16
N GLY A 16 13.75 22.48 0.12
CA GLY A 16 14.91 21.62 0.38
C GLY A 16 15.66 21.99 1.66
N VAL A 17 16.68 21.22 2.02
CA VAL A 17 17.66 21.62 3.05
C VAL A 17 18.69 22.59 2.47
N GLU A 18 18.85 22.60 1.12
CA GLU A 18 19.75 23.44 0.36
C GLU A 18 19.02 23.96 -0.89
N LYS A 19 19.50 25.08 -1.45
CA LYS A 19 18.89 25.66 -2.67
C LYS A 19 19.08 24.81 -3.91
N ASN A 20 20.13 23.99 -3.97
CA ASN A 20 20.44 23.11 -5.09
C ASN A 20 20.63 21.68 -4.60
N ILE A 21 19.78 20.77 -5.02
CA ILE A 21 19.82 19.37 -4.63
C ILE A 21 20.23 18.53 -5.83
N ASN A 22 21.40 17.91 -5.75
CA ASN A 22 21.88 16.98 -6.75
C ASN A 22 21.33 15.58 -6.50
N LEU A 23 20.68 15.00 -7.50
CA LEU A 23 20.15 13.65 -7.49
C LEU A 23 20.88 12.75 -8.48
N ASN A 24 20.92 11.44 -8.21
CA ASN A 24 21.56 10.43 -9.06
C ASN A 24 23.01 10.80 -9.47
N ASN A 25 23.86 11.11 -8.48
CA ASN A 25 25.25 11.48 -8.69
C ASN A 25 25.43 12.67 -9.66
N GLY A 26 24.53 13.65 -9.62
CA GLY A 26 24.58 14.83 -10.45
C GLY A 26 23.86 14.72 -11.80
N LEU A 27 23.18 13.60 -12.07
CA LEU A 27 22.40 13.45 -13.31
C LEU A 27 21.21 14.42 -13.34
N TYR A 28 20.63 14.73 -12.18
CA TYR A 28 19.54 15.70 -12.03
C TYR A 28 19.91 16.72 -10.96
N ASN A 29 19.57 17.98 -11.22
CA ASN A 29 19.68 19.06 -10.24
C ASN A 29 18.29 19.68 -10.03
N ILE A 30 17.85 19.76 -8.79
CA ILE A 30 16.59 20.41 -8.41
C ILE A 30 16.96 21.72 -7.71
N ASN A 31 16.52 22.83 -8.29
CA ASN A 31 16.56 24.13 -7.63
C ASN A 31 15.31 24.26 -6.77
N THR A 32 15.49 24.45 -5.46
CA THR A 32 14.39 24.67 -4.54
C THR A 32 14.01 26.15 -4.48
N ASP A 33 12.73 26.44 -4.31
CA ASP A 33 12.26 27.82 -4.15
C ASP A 33 12.73 28.38 -2.81
N LYS A 34 12.65 27.55 -1.75
CA LYS A 34 13.08 27.88 -0.39
C LYS A 34 13.81 26.72 0.28
N THR A 35 14.57 27.03 1.30
CA THR A 35 15.05 26.03 2.25
C THR A 35 14.08 25.90 3.42
N ILE A 36 14.13 24.77 4.16
CA ILE A 36 13.35 24.58 5.39
C ILE A 36 13.62 25.66 6.43
N TYR A 37 14.78 26.29 6.39
CA TYR A 37 15.22 27.34 7.35
C TYR A 37 14.63 28.71 7.02
N GLU A 38 14.09 28.91 5.81
CA GLU A 38 13.45 30.16 5.36
C GLU A 38 11.93 30.12 5.55
N ILE A 39 11.36 28.99 6.05
CA ILE A 39 9.91 28.81 6.21
C ILE A 39 9.57 28.79 7.70
N GLU A 40 8.96 29.87 8.18
CA GLU A 40 8.44 29.93 9.54
C GLU A 40 7.17 29.10 9.69
N LYS A 41 6.25 29.20 8.72
CA LYS A 41 4.96 28.50 8.73
C LYS A 41 4.53 28.09 7.33
N THR A 42 3.92 26.93 7.24
CA THR A 42 3.22 26.46 6.03
C THR A 42 1.87 25.85 6.43
N ASP A 43 0.90 25.85 5.52
CA ASP A 43 -0.41 25.24 5.77
C ASP A 43 -0.43 23.76 5.42
N VAL A 44 0.36 23.35 4.42
CA VAL A 44 0.38 21.98 3.92
C VAL A 44 1.81 21.55 3.58
N ILE A 45 2.17 20.34 3.96
CA ILE A 45 3.42 19.68 3.55
C ILE A 45 3.08 18.45 2.72
N VAL A 46 3.64 18.37 1.52
CA VAL A 46 3.56 17.17 0.70
C VAL A 46 4.86 16.39 0.80
N ILE A 47 4.80 15.19 1.36
CA ILE A 47 5.95 14.26 1.43
C ILE A 47 5.86 13.34 0.22
N PRO A 48 6.80 13.42 -0.74
CA PRO A 48 6.80 12.60 -1.93
C PRO A 48 7.19 11.15 -1.62
N LEU A 49 7.09 10.29 -2.63
CA LEU A 49 7.57 8.92 -2.53
C LEU A 49 9.09 8.89 -2.33
N LEU A 50 9.57 7.93 -1.53
CA LEU A 50 11.00 7.63 -1.38
C LEU A 50 11.46 6.61 -2.43
N CYS A 51 12.75 6.62 -2.75
CA CYS A 51 13.37 5.54 -3.51
C CYS A 51 13.49 4.26 -2.67
N SER A 52 13.71 3.12 -3.32
CA SER A 52 14.06 1.84 -2.68
C SER A 52 15.27 1.99 -1.74
N ASP A 53 15.40 1.13 -0.73
CA ASP A 53 16.32 1.25 0.41
C ASP A 53 15.83 2.31 1.40
N PHE A 54 14.71 1.98 2.05
CA PHE A 54 14.04 2.91 2.97
C PHE A 54 14.90 3.35 4.16
N PRO A 55 15.70 2.48 4.82
CA PRO A 55 16.62 2.92 5.88
C PRO A 55 17.57 4.01 5.43
N LYS A 56 18.19 3.85 4.26
CA LYS A 56 19.10 4.83 3.68
C LYS A 56 18.39 6.11 3.25
N ALA A 57 17.19 5.97 2.65
CA ALA A 57 16.37 7.12 2.27
C ALA A 57 15.94 7.95 3.50
N ILE A 58 15.54 7.30 4.60
CA ILE A 58 15.21 7.95 5.87
C ILE A 58 16.42 8.70 6.41
N SER A 59 17.59 8.05 6.48
CA SER A 59 18.83 8.67 6.96
C SER A 59 19.25 9.89 6.15
N LYS A 60 19.15 9.82 4.81
CA LYS A 60 19.46 10.96 3.94
C LYS A 60 18.55 12.17 4.16
N ASN A 61 17.32 11.93 4.58
CA ASN A 61 16.31 12.96 4.78
C ASN A 61 16.13 13.35 6.26
N GLU A 62 17.04 12.93 7.15
CA GLU A 62 16.95 13.16 8.60
C GLU A 62 16.73 14.64 8.96
N LYS A 63 17.38 15.56 8.25
CA LYS A 63 17.30 17.01 8.50
C LYS A 63 15.89 17.60 8.35
N TYR A 64 14.97 16.93 7.62
CA TYR A 64 13.60 17.41 7.47
C TYR A 64 12.68 17.05 8.65
N LYS A 65 13.06 16.07 9.49
CA LYS A 65 12.15 15.51 10.51
C LYS A 65 11.70 16.56 11.51
N GLU A 66 12.64 17.25 12.13
CA GLU A 66 12.33 18.27 13.15
C GLU A 66 11.46 19.38 12.58
N TRP A 67 11.77 19.84 11.36
CA TRP A 67 10.98 20.85 10.70
C TRP A 67 9.54 20.38 10.41
N ILE A 68 9.36 19.16 9.87
CA ILE A 68 8.02 18.60 9.63
C ILE A 68 7.24 18.45 10.93
N ILE A 69 7.87 17.98 12.01
CA ILE A 69 7.24 17.84 13.32
C ILE A 69 6.81 19.23 13.84
N ALA A 70 7.66 20.23 13.76
CA ALA A 70 7.35 21.58 14.18
C ALA A 70 6.19 22.19 13.39
N GLN A 71 6.18 22.05 12.06
CA GLN A 71 5.10 22.55 11.20
C GLN A 71 3.77 21.84 11.50
N TYR A 72 3.78 20.52 11.72
CA TYR A 72 2.58 19.77 12.11
C TYR A 72 2.00 20.28 13.44
N HIS A 73 2.84 20.52 14.44
CA HIS A 73 2.40 21.10 15.71
C HIS A 73 1.92 22.55 15.58
N ASN A 74 2.33 23.25 14.52
CA ASN A 74 1.83 24.58 14.14
C ASN A 74 0.59 24.51 13.21
N ASN A 75 -0.09 23.35 13.19
CA ASN A 75 -1.32 23.07 12.43
C ASN A 75 -1.12 22.94 10.91
N ALA A 76 0.07 22.63 10.41
CA ALA A 76 0.23 22.22 9.03
C ALA A 76 -0.38 20.82 8.79
N GLU A 77 -1.09 20.66 7.69
CA GLU A 77 -1.53 19.35 7.22
C GLU A 77 -0.38 18.62 6.52
N ILE A 78 -0.31 17.29 6.66
CA ILE A 78 0.70 16.46 6.01
C ILE A 78 0.03 15.54 5.00
N ILE A 79 0.37 15.69 3.73
CA ILE A 79 -0.05 14.82 2.63
C ILE A 79 1.12 13.91 2.30
N CYS A 80 1.00 12.63 2.62
CA CYS A 80 2.07 11.66 2.43
C CYS A 80 1.76 10.72 1.25
N LEU A 81 2.61 10.74 0.25
CA LEU A 81 2.39 10.00 -0.99
C LEU A 81 3.07 8.62 -0.94
N CYS A 82 2.28 7.56 -1.15
CA CYS A 82 2.77 6.20 -1.37
C CYS A 82 3.78 5.75 -0.28
N VAL A 83 4.99 5.33 -0.66
CA VAL A 83 6.07 4.90 0.24
C VAL A 83 6.77 6.04 1.00
N GLY A 84 6.39 7.29 0.80
CA GLY A 84 6.76 8.40 1.68
C GLY A 84 6.35 8.17 3.13
N SER A 85 5.34 7.29 3.36
CA SER A 85 4.92 6.83 4.68
C SER A 85 6.05 6.26 5.55
N PHE A 86 7.10 5.68 4.97
CA PHE A 86 8.28 5.23 5.71
C PHE A 86 9.01 6.39 6.37
N PHE A 87 9.20 7.48 5.64
CA PHE A 87 9.82 8.68 6.20
C PHE A 87 8.92 9.33 7.25
N LEU A 88 7.63 9.47 6.96
CA LEU A 88 6.67 10.01 7.92
C LEU A 88 6.59 9.16 9.20
N ALA A 89 6.60 7.82 9.09
CA ALA A 89 6.64 6.93 10.24
C ALA A 89 7.89 7.17 11.12
N SER A 90 9.05 7.43 10.48
CA SER A 90 10.30 7.69 11.19
C SER A 90 10.32 9.01 11.99
N THR A 91 9.40 9.93 11.72
CA THR A 91 9.20 11.15 12.54
C THR A 91 8.45 10.90 13.85
N GLY A 92 7.81 9.72 13.98
CA GLY A 92 6.93 9.42 15.12
C GLY A 92 5.51 9.97 15.01
N LEU A 93 5.19 10.79 14.01
CA LEU A 93 3.87 11.42 13.85
C LEU A 93 2.74 10.42 13.53
N LEU A 94 3.07 9.20 13.06
CA LEU A 94 2.11 8.12 12.84
C LEU A 94 1.86 7.24 14.08
N LYS A 95 2.52 7.51 15.21
CA LYS A 95 2.26 6.79 16.45
C LYS A 95 0.78 6.92 16.84
N ASP A 96 0.14 5.81 17.20
CA ASP A 96 -1.28 5.73 17.59
C ASP A 96 -2.27 6.17 16.48
N LYS A 97 -1.81 6.22 15.22
CA LYS A 97 -2.63 6.53 14.06
C LYS A 97 -2.68 5.35 13.08
N GLN A 98 -3.64 5.42 12.19
CA GLN A 98 -3.77 4.46 11.10
C GLN A 98 -3.14 5.06 9.83
N CYS A 99 -2.53 4.20 9.01
CA CYS A 99 -2.01 4.63 7.72
C CYS A 99 -2.25 3.59 6.63
N VAL A 100 -2.24 4.05 5.40
CA VAL A 100 -2.16 3.21 4.20
C VAL A 100 -0.74 3.26 3.67
N VAL A 101 -0.25 2.10 3.25
CA VAL A 101 1.08 1.93 2.63
C VAL A 101 0.89 1.20 1.31
N HIS A 102 1.78 1.39 0.36
CA HIS A 102 1.80 0.59 -0.87
C HIS A 102 1.80 -0.90 -0.54
N TRP A 103 0.89 -1.67 -1.14
CA TRP A 103 0.71 -3.09 -0.84
C TRP A 103 2.02 -3.90 -0.93
N ALA A 104 2.88 -3.60 -1.91
CA ALA A 104 4.17 -4.30 -2.09
C ALA A 104 5.20 -3.99 -0.98
N ALA A 105 5.12 -2.82 -0.34
CA ALA A 105 6.04 -2.39 0.72
C ALA A 105 5.51 -2.64 2.13
N LYS A 106 4.28 -3.14 2.26
CA LYS A 106 3.59 -3.33 3.54
C LYS A 106 4.36 -4.18 4.55
N ASN A 107 4.97 -5.28 4.09
CA ASN A 107 5.69 -6.19 4.98
C ASN A 107 6.96 -5.54 5.54
N GLU A 108 7.70 -4.83 4.71
CA GLU A 108 8.88 -4.09 5.12
C GLU A 108 8.51 -2.96 6.09
N PHE A 109 7.43 -2.22 5.80
CA PHE A 109 6.92 -1.21 6.70
C PHE A 109 6.56 -1.79 8.08
N LYS A 110 5.86 -2.92 8.15
CA LYS A 110 5.54 -3.60 9.42
C LYS A 110 6.77 -4.05 10.19
N THR A 111 7.81 -4.47 9.49
CA THR A 111 9.08 -4.88 10.12
C THR A 111 9.79 -3.68 10.74
N MET A 112 9.81 -2.54 10.05
CA MET A 112 10.45 -1.32 10.53
C MET A 112 9.64 -0.57 11.59
N PHE A 113 8.29 -0.62 11.47
CA PHE A 113 7.38 0.13 12.33
C PHE A 113 6.23 -0.77 12.83
N PRO A 114 6.52 -1.76 13.70
CA PRO A 114 5.55 -2.77 14.12
C PRO A 114 4.36 -2.22 14.90
N ASP A 115 4.52 -1.06 15.55
CA ASP A 115 3.50 -0.43 16.39
C ASP A 115 2.51 0.43 15.59
N ILE A 116 2.77 0.70 14.31
CA ILE A 116 1.88 1.50 13.47
C ILE A 116 0.82 0.60 12.81
N LYS A 117 -0.45 0.99 12.94
CA LYS A 117 -1.58 0.25 12.39
C LYS A 117 -1.75 0.55 10.89
N ILE A 118 -1.51 -0.46 10.04
CA ILE A 118 -1.79 -0.37 8.60
C ILE A 118 -3.23 -0.79 8.32
N ILE A 119 -3.93 -0.03 7.49
CA ILE A 119 -5.26 -0.35 6.96
C ILE A 119 -5.12 -0.84 5.52
N ASP A 120 -5.82 -1.94 5.19
CA ASP A 120 -5.68 -2.65 3.92
C ASP A 120 -6.81 -2.41 2.93
N ASP A 121 -8.00 -2.09 3.43
CA ASP A 121 -9.26 -2.03 2.68
C ASP A 121 -9.59 -0.65 2.10
N THR A 122 -8.64 0.28 2.18
CA THR A 122 -8.76 1.63 1.61
C THR A 122 -7.49 2.05 0.88
N ILE A 123 -7.60 3.08 0.06
CA ILE A 123 -6.45 3.72 -0.59
C ILE A 123 -6.02 5.01 0.09
N ILE A 124 -6.81 5.54 1.03
CA ILE A 124 -6.56 6.81 1.71
C ILE A 124 -6.89 6.68 3.19
N THR A 125 -6.07 7.27 4.06
CA THR A 125 -6.42 7.55 5.45
C THR A 125 -6.36 9.05 5.72
N ASP A 126 -7.25 9.52 6.60
CA ASP A 126 -7.30 10.89 7.12
C ASP A 126 -7.25 10.82 8.66
N GLU A 127 -6.11 11.14 9.24
CA GLU A 127 -5.84 10.98 10.67
C GLU A 127 -5.31 12.29 11.27
N LYS A 128 -6.23 13.15 11.71
CA LYS A 128 -5.90 14.42 12.39
C LYS A 128 -4.94 15.32 11.59
N GLY A 129 -5.26 15.57 10.33
CA GLY A 129 -4.45 16.40 9.44
C GLY A 129 -3.24 15.68 8.83
N ILE A 130 -3.13 14.35 9.01
CA ILE A 130 -2.18 13.52 8.30
C ILE A 130 -2.93 12.62 7.33
N TYR A 131 -2.59 12.72 6.06
CA TYR A 131 -3.19 11.95 4.98
C TYR A 131 -2.16 11.01 4.39
N THR A 132 -2.49 9.74 4.29
CA THR A 132 -1.63 8.75 3.63
C THR A 132 -2.38 8.07 2.49
N CYS A 133 -1.68 7.60 1.48
CA CYS A 133 -2.29 6.84 0.39
C CYS A 133 -1.51 5.58 0.03
N GLY A 134 -2.23 4.67 -0.64
CA GLY A 134 -1.67 3.46 -1.22
C GLY A 134 -0.70 3.71 -2.36
N GLY A 135 -0.40 2.66 -3.11
CA GLY A 135 0.60 2.69 -4.16
C GLY A 135 0.13 3.20 -5.51
N GLY A 136 1.10 3.39 -6.38
CA GLY A 136 0.89 3.78 -7.76
C GLY A 136 0.14 5.10 -7.85
N PHE A 137 -0.82 5.17 -8.75
CA PHE A 137 -1.62 6.37 -8.99
C PHE A 137 -2.67 6.68 -7.89
N SER A 138 -2.69 5.99 -6.75
CA SER A 138 -3.58 6.33 -5.63
C SER A 138 -3.32 7.73 -5.05
N TYR A 139 -2.13 8.30 -5.26
CA TYR A 139 -1.85 9.67 -4.86
C TYR A 139 -2.75 10.69 -5.58
N LEU A 140 -3.18 10.42 -6.81
CA LEU A 140 -4.12 11.28 -7.52
C LEU A 140 -5.49 11.30 -6.82
N ASN A 141 -5.95 10.15 -6.34
CA ASN A 141 -7.19 10.08 -5.54
C ASN A 141 -7.03 10.81 -4.20
N LEU A 142 -5.85 10.74 -3.57
CA LEU A 142 -5.57 11.52 -2.37
C LEU A 142 -5.60 13.03 -2.66
N LEU A 143 -4.99 13.48 -3.74
CA LEU A 143 -5.04 14.90 -4.14
C LEU A 143 -6.48 15.36 -4.43
N LEU A 144 -7.30 14.54 -5.10
CA LEU A 144 -8.73 14.83 -5.28
C LEU A 144 -9.48 14.92 -3.95
N TYR A 145 -9.17 14.03 -2.99
CA TYR A 145 -9.74 14.08 -1.65
C TYR A 145 -9.39 15.40 -0.93
N ILE A 146 -8.14 15.84 -1.00
CA ILE A 146 -7.71 17.13 -0.42
C ILE A 146 -8.37 18.31 -1.12
N ILE A 147 -8.46 18.30 -2.45
CA ILE A 147 -9.19 19.32 -3.22
C ILE A 147 -10.65 19.37 -2.77
N GLU A 148 -11.30 18.22 -2.61
CA GLU A 148 -12.69 18.18 -2.14
C GLU A 148 -12.84 18.77 -0.73
N LYS A 149 -11.91 18.43 0.16
CA LYS A 149 -11.91 18.91 1.54
C LYS A 149 -11.70 20.43 1.64
N HIS A 150 -10.82 21.00 0.83
CA HIS A 150 -10.46 22.43 0.89
C HIS A 150 -11.33 23.32 -0.01
N LEU A 151 -11.76 22.81 -1.16
CA LEU A 151 -12.41 23.60 -2.21
C LEU A 151 -13.82 23.11 -2.55
N GLY A 152 -14.24 22.00 -1.98
CA GLY A 152 -15.56 21.41 -2.18
C GLY A 152 -15.64 20.43 -3.36
N ARG A 153 -16.74 19.66 -3.37
CA ARG A 153 -16.98 18.54 -4.30
C ARG A 153 -16.98 18.97 -5.77
N GLU A 154 -17.50 20.15 -6.08
CA GLU A 154 -17.60 20.63 -7.46
C GLU A 154 -16.23 20.78 -8.11
N ILE A 155 -15.27 21.38 -7.39
CA ILE A 155 -13.90 21.58 -7.87
C ILE A 155 -13.16 20.24 -7.99
N SER A 156 -13.39 19.31 -7.05
CA SER A 156 -12.83 17.96 -7.11
C SER A 156 -13.32 17.20 -8.35
N ILE A 157 -14.62 17.28 -8.68
CA ILE A 157 -15.16 16.66 -9.90
C ILE A 157 -14.56 17.31 -11.15
N LEU A 158 -14.43 18.65 -11.19
CA LEU A 158 -13.80 19.32 -12.31
C LEU A 158 -12.36 18.85 -12.50
N ALA A 159 -11.57 18.79 -11.41
CA ALA A 159 -10.20 18.29 -11.44
C ALA A 159 -10.12 16.83 -11.92
N SER A 160 -11.03 15.97 -11.44
CA SER A 160 -11.07 14.57 -11.89
C SER A 160 -11.28 14.44 -13.40
N LYS A 161 -12.16 15.24 -13.98
CA LYS A 161 -12.42 15.26 -15.42
C LYS A 161 -11.26 15.84 -16.22
N MET A 162 -10.63 16.91 -15.74
CA MET A 162 -9.49 17.54 -16.41
C MET A 162 -8.24 16.65 -16.46
N PHE A 163 -8.03 15.83 -15.43
CA PHE A 163 -6.86 14.96 -15.30
C PHE A 163 -7.18 13.47 -15.55
N GLU A 164 -8.42 13.16 -15.99
CA GLU A 164 -8.89 11.79 -16.28
C GLU A 164 -8.68 10.83 -15.10
N ILE A 165 -8.92 11.31 -13.88
CA ILE A 165 -8.74 10.52 -12.65
C ILE A 165 -10.04 9.81 -12.30
N ASP A 166 -10.00 8.48 -12.16
CA ASP A 166 -11.11 7.68 -11.66
C ASP A 166 -11.32 7.94 -10.16
N ILE A 167 -12.48 8.55 -9.84
CA ILE A 167 -12.87 8.90 -8.46
C ILE A 167 -13.46 7.72 -7.67
N GLU A 168 -13.81 6.61 -8.34
CA GLU A 168 -14.45 5.46 -7.71
C GLU A 168 -13.46 4.49 -7.07
N ARG A 169 -12.17 4.67 -7.31
CA ARG A 169 -11.14 3.79 -6.77
C ARG A 169 -11.04 3.90 -5.24
N LYS A 170 -11.40 2.82 -4.55
CA LYS A 170 -11.46 2.79 -3.07
C LYS A 170 -10.43 1.86 -2.44
N SER A 171 -9.85 0.91 -3.18
CA SER A 171 -9.00 -0.14 -2.65
C SER A 171 -7.79 -0.44 -3.55
N GLN A 172 -6.73 -1.01 -2.94
CA GLN A 172 -5.58 -1.57 -3.66
C GLN A 172 -5.79 -3.05 -4.04
N ASN A 173 -6.80 -3.73 -3.47
CA ASN A 173 -6.97 -5.18 -3.56
C ASN A 173 -6.94 -5.74 -4.99
N PRO A 174 -7.53 -5.10 -6.02
CA PRO A 174 -7.46 -5.59 -7.40
C PRO A 174 -6.03 -5.68 -7.97
N PHE A 175 -5.10 -4.93 -7.39
CA PHE A 175 -3.71 -4.80 -7.87
C PHE A 175 -2.71 -5.59 -7.00
N VAL A 176 -3.15 -6.14 -5.88
CA VAL A 176 -2.29 -6.90 -4.97
C VAL A 176 -1.83 -8.19 -5.63
N ILE A 177 -0.51 -8.45 -5.60
CA ILE A 177 0.09 -9.74 -5.94
C ILE A 177 0.59 -10.33 -4.63
N PHE A 178 0.07 -11.51 -4.27
CA PHE A 178 0.48 -12.18 -3.04
C PHE A 178 1.78 -12.96 -3.26
N MET A 179 2.86 -12.50 -2.64
CA MET A 179 4.18 -13.12 -2.73
C MET A 179 4.62 -13.86 -1.45
N GLY A 180 3.76 -13.86 -0.43
CA GLY A 180 4.12 -14.38 0.90
C GLY A 180 5.16 -13.51 1.62
N GLN A 181 5.28 -13.70 2.93
CA GLN A 181 6.27 -13.02 3.76
C GLN A 181 7.39 -14.02 4.04
N LYS A 182 8.55 -13.85 3.40
CA LYS A 182 9.68 -14.80 3.51
C LYS A 182 10.91 -14.24 4.21
N GLN A 183 10.91 -12.95 4.56
CA GLN A 183 12.02 -12.30 5.26
C GLN A 183 11.91 -12.51 6.77
N HIS A 184 11.96 -13.79 7.20
CA HIS A 184 11.96 -14.16 8.62
C HIS A 184 12.79 -15.42 8.84
N GLY A 185 13.34 -15.60 10.05
CA GLY A 185 14.24 -16.71 10.37
C GLY A 185 13.56 -18.01 10.82
N ASP A 186 12.25 -18.18 10.70
CA ASP A 186 11.56 -19.39 11.11
C ASP A 186 11.56 -20.44 10.00
N GLU A 187 12.54 -21.36 10.04
CA GLU A 187 12.71 -22.38 9.01
C GLU A 187 11.49 -23.26 8.78
N VAL A 188 10.77 -23.62 9.84
CA VAL A 188 9.59 -24.51 9.73
C VAL A 188 8.47 -23.77 9.00
N VAL A 189 8.25 -22.50 9.33
CA VAL A 189 7.27 -21.65 8.64
C VAL A 189 7.66 -21.47 7.18
N LEU A 190 8.95 -21.20 6.88
CA LEU A 190 9.44 -21.06 5.50
C LEU A 190 9.23 -22.34 4.66
N LYS A 191 9.53 -23.50 5.25
CA LYS A 191 9.28 -24.80 4.58
C LYS A 191 7.79 -25.03 4.30
N ALA A 192 6.93 -24.68 5.26
CA ALA A 192 5.48 -24.80 5.09
C ALA A 192 4.95 -23.83 4.04
N GLN A 193 5.41 -22.58 4.01
CA GLN A 193 5.06 -21.62 2.95
C GLN A 193 5.45 -22.17 1.56
N GLY A 194 6.69 -22.63 1.41
CA GLY A 194 7.15 -23.25 0.15
C GLY A 194 6.31 -24.45 -0.26
N PHE A 195 5.93 -25.31 0.70
CA PHE A 195 5.07 -26.44 0.44
C PHE A 195 3.68 -26.01 -0.07
N ILE A 196 3.05 -25.04 0.58
CA ILE A 196 1.73 -24.52 0.17
C ILE A 196 1.81 -23.87 -1.22
N GLU A 197 2.81 -23.04 -1.45
CA GLU A 197 2.99 -22.30 -2.71
C GLU A 197 3.29 -23.21 -3.92
N ASN A 198 4.02 -24.30 -3.69
CA ASN A 198 4.33 -25.27 -4.74
C ASN A 198 3.18 -26.25 -5.04
N ASN A 199 2.12 -26.24 -4.20
CA ASN A 199 0.97 -27.11 -4.36
C ASN A 199 -0.35 -26.35 -4.33
N PRO A 200 -0.55 -25.32 -5.20
CA PRO A 200 -1.72 -24.42 -5.14
C PRO A 200 -3.05 -25.12 -5.44
N THR A 201 -3.00 -26.27 -6.13
CA THR A 201 -4.17 -27.07 -6.51
C THR A 201 -4.59 -28.07 -5.43
N ALA A 202 -3.67 -28.42 -4.53
CA ALA A 202 -3.93 -29.43 -3.50
C ALA A 202 -4.87 -28.88 -2.40
N THR A 203 -5.61 -29.79 -1.80
CA THR A 203 -6.45 -29.51 -0.64
C THR A 203 -5.73 -30.01 0.60
N PHE A 204 -5.45 -29.13 1.54
CA PHE A 204 -4.81 -29.46 2.81
C PHE A 204 -5.68 -29.01 3.97
N THR A 205 -5.72 -29.83 4.99
CA THR A 205 -6.14 -29.39 6.33
C THR A 205 -4.94 -28.81 7.08
N VAL A 206 -5.22 -28.00 8.09
CA VAL A 206 -4.14 -27.45 8.95
C VAL A 206 -3.43 -28.58 9.69
N ASP A 207 -4.16 -29.65 10.06
CA ASP A 207 -3.62 -30.79 10.80
C ASP A 207 -2.64 -31.59 9.93
N GLU A 208 -2.94 -31.84 8.66
CA GLU A 208 -2.02 -32.50 7.71
C GLU A 208 -0.72 -31.70 7.52
N ILE A 209 -0.81 -30.37 7.49
CA ILE A 209 0.40 -29.51 7.42
C ILE A 209 1.19 -29.63 8.73
N CYS A 210 0.52 -29.61 9.88
CA CYS A 210 1.18 -29.74 11.17
C CYS A 210 1.90 -31.09 11.32
N GLU A 211 1.25 -32.17 10.91
CA GLU A 211 1.81 -33.52 10.91
C GLU A 211 3.03 -33.61 9.99
N LYS A 212 2.91 -33.11 8.76
CA LYS A 212 3.99 -33.09 7.77
C LYS A 212 5.26 -32.41 8.29
N PHE A 213 5.13 -31.35 9.08
CA PHE A 213 6.27 -30.59 9.60
C PHE A 213 6.61 -30.93 11.06
N GLY A 214 5.95 -31.91 11.67
CA GLY A 214 6.25 -32.40 13.03
C GLY A 214 6.00 -31.34 14.11
N VAL A 215 4.96 -30.51 13.98
CA VAL A 215 4.69 -29.39 14.87
C VAL A 215 3.27 -29.45 15.45
N GLY A 216 3.12 -29.14 16.73
CA GLY A 216 1.80 -29.05 17.35
C GLY A 216 1.00 -27.88 16.79
N ARG A 217 -0.28 -28.11 16.44
CA ARG A 217 -1.18 -27.16 15.76
C ARG A 217 -1.19 -25.76 16.39
N ARG A 218 -1.43 -25.64 17.70
CA ARG A 218 -1.51 -24.36 18.42
C ARG A 218 -0.20 -23.57 18.30
N THR A 219 0.93 -24.26 18.43
CA THR A 219 2.26 -23.65 18.33
C THR A 219 2.53 -23.16 16.90
N PHE A 220 2.17 -24.00 15.92
CA PHE A 220 2.40 -23.69 14.52
C PHE A 220 1.52 -22.53 14.03
N GLU A 221 0.23 -22.53 14.34
CA GLU A 221 -0.69 -21.41 14.00
C GLU A 221 -0.18 -20.09 14.56
N ARG A 222 0.29 -20.05 15.83
CA ARG A 222 0.87 -18.87 16.44
C ARG A 222 2.15 -18.41 15.74
N ARG A 223 3.09 -19.31 15.46
CA ARG A 223 4.34 -19.01 14.74
C ARG A 223 4.05 -18.53 13.32
N PHE A 224 3.19 -19.26 12.61
CA PHE A 224 2.82 -18.93 11.25
C PHE A 224 2.19 -17.53 11.15
N LYS A 225 1.22 -17.23 12.03
CA LYS A 225 0.59 -15.90 12.08
C LYS A 225 1.59 -14.80 12.48
N LYS A 226 2.49 -15.09 13.41
CA LYS A 226 3.53 -14.13 13.83
C LYS A 226 4.44 -13.74 12.64
N HIS A 227 4.86 -14.70 11.84
CA HIS A 227 5.84 -14.47 10.78
C HIS A 227 5.22 -14.09 9.43
N THR A 228 3.99 -14.51 9.15
CA THR A 228 3.31 -14.24 7.86
C THR A 228 2.21 -13.19 7.94
N ALA A 229 1.83 -12.77 9.14
CA ALA A 229 0.63 -11.96 9.42
C ALA A 229 -0.69 -12.58 8.92
N ASN A 230 -0.67 -13.84 8.45
CA ASN A 230 -1.83 -14.60 7.97
C ASN A 230 -2.06 -15.83 8.84
N SER A 231 -3.30 -16.26 9.01
CA SER A 231 -3.55 -17.64 9.44
C SER A 231 -3.10 -18.62 8.34
N ILE A 232 -2.87 -19.88 8.67
CA ILE A 232 -2.50 -20.89 7.67
C ILE A 232 -3.58 -21.03 6.59
N VAL A 233 -4.85 -21.04 7.01
CA VAL A 233 -6.01 -21.10 6.10
C VAL A 233 -6.05 -19.88 5.17
N GLU A 234 -5.84 -18.69 5.71
CA GLU A 234 -5.80 -17.48 4.89
C GLU A 234 -4.64 -17.48 3.90
N TYR A 235 -3.48 -17.99 4.30
CA TYR A 235 -2.32 -18.13 3.41
C TYR A 235 -2.62 -19.07 2.25
N ILE A 236 -3.20 -20.24 2.52
CA ILE A 236 -3.65 -21.21 1.51
C ILE A 236 -4.65 -20.54 0.55
N GLN A 237 -5.64 -19.82 1.08
CA GLN A 237 -6.62 -19.11 0.27
C GLN A 237 -5.97 -18.08 -0.66
N ARG A 238 -5.00 -17.29 -0.18
CA ARG A 238 -4.27 -16.31 -0.99
C ARG A 238 -3.47 -16.98 -2.09
N VAL A 239 -2.77 -18.08 -1.80
CA VAL A 239 -2.03 -18.85 -2.82
C VAL A 239 -2.97 -19.39 -3.91
N LYS A 240 -4.13 -19.93 -3.53
CA LYS A 240 -5.15 -20.41 -4.48
C LYS A 240 -5.76 -19.28 -5.32
N VAL A 241 -5.96 -18.11 -4.72
CA VAL A 241 -6.42 -16.91 -5.46
C VAL A 241 -5.36 -16.45 -6.46
N GLU A 242 -4.07 -16.43 -6.11
CA GLU A 242 -3.01 -16.10 -7.06
C GLU A 242 -2.89 -17.12 -8.21
N PHE A 243 -3.06 -18.41 -7.89
CA PHE A 243 -3.15 -19.44 -8.92
C PHE A 243 -4.32 -19.15 -9.90
N ALA A 244 -5.50 -18.87 -9.36
CA ALA A 244 -6.67 -18.56 -10.18
C ALA A 244 -6.49 -17.30 -11.03
N LYS A 245 -5.89 -16.22 -10.46
CA LYS A 245 -5.60 -14.97 -11.19
C LYS A 245 -4.77 -15.24 -12.44
N LYS A 246 -3.66 -15.98 -12.32
CA LYS A 246 -2.80 -16.35 -13.45
C LYS A 246 -3.57 -17.06 -14.56
N HIS A 247 -4.45 -18.00 -14.20
CA HIS A 247 -5.26 -18.74 -15.18
C HIS A 247 -6.41 -17.92 -15.77
N LEU A 248 -6.98 -16.98 -14.97
CA LEU A 248 -7.98 -16.04 -15.49
C LEU A 248 -7.38 -15.06 -16.51
N GLU A 249 -6.14 -14.63 -16.29
CA GLU A 249 -5.39 -13.74 -17.18
C GLU A 249 -5.07 -14.38 -18.53
N THR A 250 -4.78 -15.69 -18.57
CA THR A 250 -4.49 -16.40 -19.82
C THR A 250 -5.70 -16.71 -20.68
N GLY A 251 -6.91 -16.64 -20.15
CA GLY A 251 -8.17 -16.81 -20.87
C GLY A 251 -8.48 -18.22 -21.42
N ARG A 252 -7.61 -19.23 -21.21
CA ARG A 252 -7.73 -20.55 -21.86
C ARG A 252 -8.77 -21.50 -21.27
N LYS A 253 -9.14 -21.33 -19.97
CA LYS A 253 -10.06 -22.20 -19.24
C LYS A 253 -11.30 -21.43 -18.81
N THR A 254 -12.41 -22.11 -18.62
CA THR A 254 -13.60 -21.50 -18.03
C THR A 254 -13.34 -21.13 -16.57
N VAL A 255 -14.11 -20.18 -16.03
CA VAL A 255 -13.99 -19.79 -14.62
C VAL A 255 -14.21 -20.97 -13.68
N ASN A 256 -15.18 -21.84 -14.01
CA ASN A 256 -15.49 -23.01 -13.17
C ASN A 256 -14.35 -24.04 -13.19
N GLU A 257 -13.74 -24.31 -14.34
CA GLU A 257 -12.57 -25.20 -14.44
C GLU A 257 -11.43 -24.70 -13.56
N ILE A 258 -11.13 -23.38 -13.58
CA ILE A 258 -10.09 -22.78 -12.73
C ILE A 258 -10.41 -22.94 -11.25
N ILE A 259 -11.69 -22.77 -10.85
CA ILE A 259 -12.11 -22.94 -9.47
C ILE A 259 -11.91 -24.39 -8.99
N TYR A 260 -12.30 -25.38 -9.83
CA TYR A 260 -12.08 -26.78 -9.51
C TYR A 260 -10.59 -27.13 -9.45
N GLU A 261 -9.77 -26.64 -10.37
CA GLU A 261 -8.32 -26.83 -10.33
C GLU A 261 -7.66 -26.18 -9.13
N ALA A 262 -8.17 -25.04 -8.66
CA ALA A 262 -7.73 -24.44 -7.39
C ALA A 262 -8.12 -25.30 -6.16
N GLY A 263 -8.77 -26.46 -6.37
CA GLY A 263 -9.16 -27.40 -5.30
C GLY A 263 -10.37 -26.96 -4.50
N TYR A 264 -11.30 -26.24 -5.15
CA TYR A 264 -12.61 -25.89 -4.54
C TYR A 264 -13.72 -26.68 -5.22
N ASN A 265 -14.51 -27.40 -4.42
CA ASN A 265 -15.71 -28.08 -4.88
C ASN A 265 -16.95 -27.17 -4.84
N ASP A 266 -16.93 -26.14 -4.01
CA ASP A 266 -17.97 -25.11 -3.88
C ASP A 266 -17.53 -23.83 -4.59
N ILE A 267 -18.20 -23.55 -5.71
CA ILE A 267 -17.93 -22.38 -6.58
C ILE A 267 -18.23 -21.07 -5.82
N ASP A 268 -19.27 -21.03 -5.02
CA ASP A 268 -19.68 -19.81 -4.31
C ASP A 268 -18.78 -19.53 -3.11
N ALA A 269 -18.29 -20.57 -2.44
CA ALA A 269 -17.25 -20.40 -1.43
C ALA A 269 -15.98 -19.79 -2.03
N PHE A 270 -15.52 -20.28 -3.19
CA PHE A 270 -14.38 -19.68 -3.86
C PHE A 270 -14.62 -18.24 -4.31
N ARG A 271 -15.78 -17.94 -4.89
CA ARG A 271 -16.15 -16.58 -5.33
C ARG A 271 -16.09 -15.59 -4.18
N LYS A 272 -16.55 -15.98 -2.99
CA LYS A 272 -16.47 -15.17 -1.74
C LYS A 272 -15.01 -14.92 -1.35
N VAL A 273 -14.17 -15.96 -1.36
CA VAL A 273 -12.74 -15.86 -1.05
C VAL A 273 -12.02 -14.99 -2.08
N PHE A 274 -12.28 -15.20 -3.36
CA PHE A 274 -11.67 -14.42 -4.44
C PHE A 274 -12.04 -12.94 -4.31
N LYS A 275 -13.34 -12.63 -4.11
CA LYS A 275 -13.80 -11.25 -3.92
C LYS A 275 -13.22 -10.61 -2.66
N LYS A 276 -13.05 -11.36 -1.58
CA LYS A 276 -12.41 -10.87 -0.34
C LYS A 276 -10.99 -10.33 -0.60
N PHE A 277 -10.21 -10.95 -1.48
CA PHE A 277 -8.80 -10.57 -1.72
C PHE A 277 -8.58 -9.67 -2.94
N THR A 278 -9.58 -9.58 -3.84
CA THR A 278 -9.44 -8.83 -5.10
C THR A 278 -10.46 -7.71 -5.29
N ASP A 279 -11.48 -7.65 -4.44
CA ASP A 279 -12.70 -6.81 -4.57
C ASP A 279 -13.52 -7.08 -5.84
N LEU A 280 -13.08 -8.01 -6.68
CA LEU A 280 -13.72 -8.36 -7.94
C LEU A 280 -14.25 -9.79 -7.91
N SER A 281 -15.31 -10.06 -8.69
CA SER A 281 -15.64 -11.44 -9.00
C SER A 281 -14.58 -12.05 -9.95
N PRO A 282 -14.41 -13.39 -10.01
CA PRO A 282 -13.52 -14.02 -10.97
C PRO A 282 -13.84 -13.63 -12.43
N ILE A 283 -15.10 -13.42 -12.77
CA ILE A 283 -15.53 -12.99 -14.10
C ILE A 283 -15.10 -11.54 -14.38
N ASP A 284 -15.30 -10.63 -13.41
CA ASP A 284 -14.93 -9.22 -13.58
C ASP A 284 -13.41 -9.07 -13.62
N TYR A 285 -12.69 -9.88 -12.82
CA TYR A 285 -11.24 -9.94 -12.86
C TYR A 285 -10.73 -10.35 -14.23
N ARG A 286 -11.31 -11.42 -14.82
CA ARG A 286 -11.00 -11.86 -16.19
C ARG A 286 -11.26 -10.76 -17.20
N LYS A 287 -12.45 -10.13 -17.18
CA LYS A 287 -12.78 -9.03 -18.11
C LYS A 287 -11.77 -7.89 -18.07
N LYS A 288 -11.18 -7.66 -16.91
CA LYS A 288 -10.24 -6.55 -16.68
C LYS A 288 -8.81 -6.88 -17.07
N TYR A 289 -8.36 -8.14 -16.89
CA TYR A 289 -6.95 -8.52 -16.94
C TYR A 289 -6.62 -9.62 -17.96
N ALA A 290 -7.61 -10.26 -18.60
CA ALA A 290 -7.33 -11.29 -19.61
C ALA A 290 -6.64 -10.68 -20.84
N VAL A 291 -5.62 -11.40 -21.34
CA VAL A 291 -4.85 -11.08 -22.56
C VAL A 291 -5.50 -11.70 -23.78
#